data_de1b9cf7c38ac8f67d98f51ae3db471b
#
_entry.id   de1b9cf7c38ac8f67d98f51ae3db471b
#
_cell.length_a   1.000
_cell.length_b   1.000
_cell.length_c   1.000
_cell.angle_alpha   90.00
_cell.angle_beta   90.00
_cell.angle_gamma   90.00
#
_symmetry.space_group_name_H-M   'P 1'
#
loop_
_entity.id
_entity.type
_entity.pdbx_description
1 polymer ?
#
loop_
_entity_poly.entity_id
_entity_poly.type
_entity_poly.pdbx_seq_one_letter_code
_entity_poly.pdbx_strand_id
1 'polypeptide(L)'
;ALKAQAMAARTFALRTTKNGKNPIAKDVSAQVYKSEEDRKKRWGKEFKKNEKKINAVIEATQGDVILHEDELITAMFFSTSNGKTETAQNFGGNDIAYLQSVDSPGEEKVAPSYEEEKEITLQKWNEVFGTEWNAETFKSLQLVRNSTGRVQKVKASGLEAGGRAIRALLGLRSTDFDSAFNVTNGIVQVTTLGYGHGVGMSQYGAEAFANEGWTAEKIIQHYYTGTTIKNLMNLENECLKSP
;
A
#
# COMPACT_ATOMS: atom_id res chain seq x y z
N ALA A 1 13.55 -5.20 6.16
CA ALA A 1 12.09 -5.02 6.02
C ALA A 1 11.38 -4.73 7.35
N LEU A 2 11.35 -5.67 8.30
CA LEU A 2 10.55 -5.54 9.54
C LEU A 2 10.91 -4.30 10.38
N LYS A 3 12.18 -3.91 10.49
CA LYS A 3 12.59 -2.66 11.16
C LYS A 3 12.03 -1.43 10.45
N ALA A 4 12.11 -1.38 9.12
CA ALA A 4 11.51 -0.30 8.32
C ALA A 4 10.00 -0.21 8.54
N GLN A 5 9.29 -1.36 8.54
CA GLN A 5 7.86 -1.42 8.82
C GLN A 5 7.51 -0.93 10.24
N ALA A 6 8.31 -1.29 11.25
CA ALA A 6 8.08 -0.84 12.63
C ALA A 6 8.22 0.68 12.77
N MET A 7 9.23 1.27 12.15
CA MET A 7 9.43 2.73 12.12
C MET A 7 8.28 3.44 11.36
N ALA A 8 7.90 2.94 10.19
CA ALA A 8 6.79 3.50 9.41
C ALA A 8 5.47 3.43 10.18
N ALA A 9 5.13 2.28 10.75
CA ALA A 9 3.90 2.09 11.51
C ALA A 9 3.83 2.99 12.76
N ARG A 10 4.95 3.12 13.50
CA ARG A 10 5.06 4.02 14.66
C ARG A 10 4.88 5.48 14.25
N THR A 11 5.57 5.92 13.20
CA THR A 11 5.49 7.28 12.69
C THR A 11 4.07 7.63 12.24
N PHE A 12 3.44 6.74 11.47
CA PHE A 12 2.04 6.91 11.05
C PHE A 12 1.10 7.01 12.25
N ALA A 13 1.25 6.12 13.24
CA ALA A 13 0.40 6.14 14.44
C ALA A 13 0.56 7.45 15.21
N LEU A 14 1.79 7.90 15.48
CA LEU A 14 2.06 9.15 16.20
C LEU A 14 1.52 10.37 15.44
N ARG A 15 1.74 10.44 14.13
CA ARG A 15 1.22 11.53 13.28
C ARG A 15 -0.30 11.57 13.29
N THR A 16 -0.96 10.43 13.07
CA THR A 16 -2.42 10.33 12.96
C THR A 16 -3.11 10.60 14.29
N THR A 17 -2.54 10.10 15.38
CA THR A 17 -3.10 10.29 16.73
C THR A 17 -2.71 11.61 17.39
N LYS A 18 -1.91 12.45 16.74
CA LYS A 18 -1.31 13.65 17.34
C LYS A 18 -0.61 13.31 18.67
N ASN A 19 0.34 12.40 18.59
CA ASN A 19 1.09 11.86 19.74
C ASN A 19 0.16 11.22 20.81
N GLY A 20 -0.78 10.39 20.36
CA GLY A 20 -1.67 9.63 21.25
C GLY A 20 -2.88 10.41 21.79
N LYS A 21 -3.08 11.67 21.39
CA LYS A 21 -4.23 12.48 21.81
C LYS A 21 -5.55 12.06 21.17
N ASN A 22 -5.51 11.49 19.99
CA ASN A 22 -6.68 11.05 19.23
C ASN A 22 -6.68 9.53 19.05
N PRO A 23 -7.86 8.88 18.98
CA PRO A 23 -7.96 7.48 18.65
C PRO A 23 -7.54 7.23 17.18
N ILE A 24 -7.16 5.98 16.89
CA ILE A 24 -6.87 5.50 15.53
C ILE A 24 -7.76 4.32 15.20
N ALA A 25 -8.23 4.24 13.96
CA ALA A 25 -9.01 3.10 13.47
C ALA A 25 -8.15 1.82 13.45
N LYS A 26 -8.78 0.67 13.74
CA LYS A 26 -8.11 -0.64 13.84
C LYS A 26 -8.19 -1.47 12.56
N ASP A 27 -8.55 -0.87 11.45
CA ASP A 27 -8.79 -1.51 10.17
C ASP A 27 -7.92 -0.89 9.05
N VAL A 28 -8.21 -1.27 7.80
CA VAL A 28 -7.47 -0.83 6.63
C VAL A 28 -7.60 0.66 6.29
N SER A 29 -8.50 1.39 6.95
CA SER A 29 -8.60 2.85 6.80
C SER A 29 -7.46 3.59 7.53
N ALA A 30 -6.81 2.92 8.50
CA ALA A 30 -5.62 3.41 9.19
C ALA A 30 -4.57 2.28 9.32
N GLN A 31 -4.57 1.54 10.44
CA GLN A 31 -3.67 0.40 10.65
C GLN A 31 -4.42 -0.78 11.25
N VAL A 32 -4.33 -1.92 10.59
CA VAL A 32 -4.96 -3.15 11.06
C VAL A 32 -4.33 -3.60 12.37
N TYR A 33 -5.11 -3.61 13.44
CA TYR A 33 -4.70 -4.17 14.72
C TYR A 33 -5.10 -5.64 14.83
N LYS A 34 -4.21 -6.46 15.36
CA LYS A 34 -4.46 -7.85 15.70
C LYS A 34 -4.14 -8.09 17.17
N SER A 35 -5.13 -8.55 17.93
CA SER A 35 -4.93 -8.96 19.31
C SER A 35 -3.92 -10.12 19.42
N GLU A 36 -3.45 -10.39 20.63
CA GLU A 36 -2.59 -11.56 20.86
C GLU A 36 -3.31 -12.86 20.49
N GLU A 37 -4.60 -12.97 20.78
CA GLU A 37 -5.43 -14.13 20.42
C GLU A 37 -5.53 -14.30 18.89
N ASP A 38 -5.74 -13.19 18.14
CA ASP A 38 -5.77 -13.21 16.69
C ASP A 38 -4.43 -13.67 16.11
N ARG A 39 -3.32 -13.17 16.70
CA ARG A 39 -1.97 -13.58 16.29
C ARG A 39 -1.68 -15.04 16.61
N LYS A 40 -2.09 -15.54 17.80
CA LYS A 40 -1.99 -16.95 18.15
C LYS A 40 -2.77 -17.83 17.18
N LYS A 41 -4.02 -17.46 16.88
CA LYS A 41 -4.86 -18.18 15.91
C LYS A 41 -4.24 -18.19 14.51
N ARG A 42 -3.70 -17.06 14.05
CA ARG A 42 -3.10 -16.91 12.73
C ARG A 42 -1.78 -17.69 12.57
N TRP A 43 -0.91 -17.63 13.57
CA TRP A 43 0.44 -18.21 13.50
C TRP A 43 0.55 -19.62 14.07
N GLY A 44 -0.44 -20.08 14.81
CA GLY A 44 -0.47 -21.42 15.36
C GLY A 44 0.84 -21.79 16.08
N LYS A 45 1.48 -22.85 15.64
CA LYS A 45 2.74 -23.35 16.24
C LYS A 45 3.92 -22.36 16.13
N GLU A 46 3.89 -21.47 15.13
CA GLU A 46 4.94 -20.47 14.92
C GLU A 46 4.75 -19.20 15.78
N PHE A 47 3.67 -19.12 16.58
CA PHE A 47 3.34 -17.92 17.35
C PHE A 47 4.51 -17.43 18.20
N LYS A 48 5.08 -18.29 19.06
CA LYS A 48 6.18 -17.90 19.96
C LYS A 48 7.41 -17.37 19.22
N LYS A 49 7.77 -18.00 18.11
CA LYS A 49 8.91 -17.62 17.26
C LYS A 49 8.66 -16.27 16.60
N ASN A 50 7.46 -16.08 16.01
CA ASN A 50 7.09 -14.85 15.33
C ASN A 50 6.94 -13.68 16.32
N GLU A 51 6.32 -13.91 17.48
CA GLU A 51 6.19 -12.89 18.54
C GLU A 51 7.56 -12.45 19.06
N LYS A 52 8.47 -13.37 19.31
CA LYS A 52 9.85 -13.05 19.70
C LYS A 52 10.56 -12.22 18.64
N LYS A 53 10.39 -12.55 17.34
CA LYS A 53 10.98 -11.81 16.23
C LYS A 53 10.42 -10.38 16.15
N ILE A 54 9.11 -10.21 16.29
CA ILE A 54 8.46 -8.88 16.24
C ILE A 54 8.90 -8.03 17.45
N ASN A 55 8.90 -8.59 18.65
CA ASN A 55 9.35 -7.87 19.86
C ASN A 55 10.79 -7.39 19.73
N ALA A 56 11.70 -8.25 19.27
CA ALA A 56 13.10 -7.86 19.03
C ALA A 56 13.24 -6.73 18.00
N VAL A 57 12.38 -6.69 16.98
CA VAL A 57 12.33 -5.59 16.00
C VAL A 57 11.84 -4.30 16.64
N ILE A 58 10.78 -4.36 17.45
CA ILE A 58 10.22 -3.20 18.15
C ILE A 58 11.25 -2.61 19.12
N GLU A 59 11.92 -3.46 19.91
CA GLU A 59 13.00 -3.05 20.83
C GLU A 59 14.18 -2.40 20.07
N ALA A 60 14.63 -3.04 18.98
CA ALA A 60 15.75 -2.54 18.17
C ALA A 60 15.47 -1.24 17.40
N THR A 61 14.22 -0.80 17.36
CA THR A 61 13.79 0.46 16.72
C THR A 61 13.02 1.36 17.69
N GLN A 62 13.18 1.11 19.01
CA GLN A 62 12.45 1.86 20.02
C GLN A 62 12.73 3.37 19.91
N GLY A 63 11.68 4.17 19.84
CA GLY A 63 11.77 5.62 19.71
C GLY A 63 12.08 6.11 18.28
N ASP A 64 12.50 5.27 17.35
CA ASP A 64 12.84 5.70 16.00
C ASP A 64 11.59 6.08 15.20
N VAL A 65 11.60 7.28 14.61
CA VAL A 65 10.55 7.85 13.78
C VAL A 65 11.13 8.47 12.53
N ILE A 66 10.27 8.67 11.54
CA ILE A 66 10.62 9.22 10.23
C ILE A 66 10.16 10.66 10.15
N LEU A 67 11.07 11.56 9.84
CA LEU A 67 10.82 13.00 9.74
C LEU A 67 11.12 13.52 8.34
N HIS A 68 10.40 14.52 7.93
CA HIS A 68 10.71 15.39 6.80
C HIS A 68 10.60 16.83 7.29
N GLU A 69 11.65 17.64 7.09
CA GLU A 69 11.71 19.02 7.61
C GLU A 69 11.38 19.11 9.11
N ASP A 70 11.95 18.19 9.90
CA ASP A 70 11.76 18.04 11.35
C ASP A 70 10.33 17.73 11.83
N GLU A 71 9.39 17.45 10.93
CA GLU A 71 8.05 16.99 11.24
C GLU A 71 7.85 15.50 10.97
N LEU A 72 7.03 14.84 11.81
CA LEU A 72 6.59 13.47 11.56
C LEU A 72 5.88 13.37 10.20
N ILE A 73 6.29 12.44 9.36
CA ILE A 73 5.63 12.20 8.08
C ILE A 73 4.33 11.42 8.22
N THR A 74 3.46 11.49 7.24
CA THR A 74 2.38 10.54 7.05
C THR A 74 2.95 9.30 6.35
N ALA A 75 3.56 8.40 7.13
CA ALA A 75 4.28 7.23 6.64
C ALA A 75 3.31 6.16 6.10
N MET A 76 2.72 6.42 4.93
CA MET A 76 1.82 5.49 4.25
C MET A 76 2.58 4.25 3.78
N PHE A 77 1.96 3.08 3.90
CA PHE A 77 2.51 1.82 3.41
C PHE A 77 1.40 0.89 2.90
N PHE A 78 1.76 -0.05 2.05
CA PHE A 78 0.83 -0.98 1.42
C PHE A 78 1.52 -2.32 1.17
N SER A 79 0.77 -3.32 0.74
CA SER A 79 1.28 -4.69 0.63
C SER A 79 2.30 -4.85 -0.50
N THR A 80 1.88 -4.66 -1.76
CA THR A 80 2.65 -5.05 -2.94
C THR A 80 2.47 -4.03 -4.06
N SER A 81 3.56 -3.53 -4.65
CA SER A 81 3.49 -2.65 -5.81
C SER A 81 3.37 -3.43 -7.13
N ASN A 82 3.24 -2.72 -8.22
CA ASN A 82 3.33 -3.24 -9.59
C ASN A 82 4.72 -3.02 -10.20
N GLY A 83 5.77 -2.93 -9.35
CA GLY A 83 7.12 -2.55 -9.73
C GLY A 83 7.45 -1.07 -9.52
N LYS A 84 6.43 -0.23 -9.17
CA LYS A 84 6.57 1.18 -8.83
C LYS A 84 5.58 1.58 -7.75
N THR A 85 5.95 2.57 -6.93
CA THR A 85 4.98 3.19 -6.01
C THR A 85 4.16 4.26 -6.72
N GLU A 86 3.07 4.70 -6.09
CA GLU A 86 2.19 5.75 -6.56
C GLU A 86 2.51 7.06 -5.83
N THR A 87 2.27 8.20 -6.49
CA THR A 87 2.36 9.50 -5.82
C THR A 87 1.11 9.76 -4.97
N ALA A 88 1.26 10.56 -3.91
CA ALA A 88 0.11 11.03 -3.14
C ALA A 88 -0.88 11.81 -4.02
N GLN A 89 -0.37 12.61 -4.96
CA GLN A 89 -1.17 13.40 -5.89
C GLN A 89 -2.04 12.53 -6.81
N ASN A 90 -1.47 11.52 -7.44
CA ASN A 90 -2.22 10.61 -8.32
C ASN A 90 -3.25 9.77 -7.54
N PHE A 91 -2.97 9.47 -6.27
CA PHE A 91 -3.92 8.81 -5.38
C PHE A 91 -5.12 9.70 -5.03
N GLY A 92 -5.09 11.00 -5.37
CA GLY A 92 -6.17 11.96 -5.16
C GLY A 92 -5.96 12.85 -3.94
N GLY A 93 -4.71 12.95 -3.45
CA GLY A 93 -4.28 13.87 -2.43
C GLY A 93 -3.55 15.10 -2.98
N ASN A 94 -2.88 15.82 -2.10
CA ASN A 94 -1.95 16.88 -2.47
C ASN A 94 -0.62 16.29 -2.95
N ASP A 95 0.17 17.08 -3.64
CA ASP A 95 1.57 16.74 -3.89
C ASP A 95 2.34 16.79 -2.56
N ILE A 96 2.91 15.66 -2.16
CA ILE A 96 3.66 15.51 -0.91
C ILE A 96 5.08 15.11 -1.26
N ALA A 97 6.05 15.94 -0.90
CA ALA A 97 7.44 15.83 -1.32
C ALA A 97 8.07 14.46 -1.01
N TYR A 98 7.71 13.84 0.11
CA TYR A 98 8.23 12.54 0.52
C TYR A 98 7.36 11.34 0.09
N LEU A 99 6.24 11.54 -0.62
CA LEU A 99 5.36 10.48 -1.17
C LEU A 99 5.34 10.53 -2.70
N GLN A 100 6.53 10.47 -3.27
CA GLN A 100 6.74 10.42 -4.72
C GLN A 100 6.79 8.96 -5.22
N SER A 101 6.62 8.78 -6.52
CA SER A 101 6.78 7.48 -7.14
C SER A 101 8.25 7.08 -7.20
N VAL A 102 8.56 5.89 -6.70
CA VAL A 102 9.89 5.26 -6.77
C VAL A 102 9.77 3.84 -7.32
N ASP A 103 10.85 3.35 -7.92
CA ASP A 103 10.91 1.96 -8.40
C ASP A 103 10.93 0.98 -7.22
N SER A 104 10.25 -0.14 -7.38
CA SER A 104 10.12 -1.18 -6.34
C SER A 104 10.20 -2.57 -7.00
N PRO A 105 11.38 -2.93 -7.55
CA PRO A 105 11.58 -4.19 -8.27
C PRO A 105 11.67 -5.40 -7.34
N GLY A 106 11.51 -6.60 -7.92
CA GLY A 106 11.77 -7.88 -7.26
C GLY A 106 10.62 -8.40 -6.40
N GLU A 107 9.50 -7.67 -6.32
CA GLU A 107 8.35 -8.09 -5.51
C GLU A 107 7.68 -9.35 -6.05
N GLU A 108 7.74 -9.58 -7.35
CA GLU A 108 7.22 -10.79 -7.99
C GLU A 108 7.89 -12.08 -7.49
N LYS A 109 9.09 -11.97 -6.91
CA LYS A 109 9.84 -13.11 -6.36
C LYS A 109 9.52 -13.42 -4.90
N VAL A 110 8.99 -12.44 -4.16
CA VAL A 110 8.79 -12.53 -2.71
C VAL A 110 7.32 -12.41 -2.30
N ALA A 111 6.50 -11.73 -3.08
CA ALA A 111 5.08 -11.59 -2.78
C ALA A 111 4.31 -12.90 -3.10
N PRO A 112 3.49 -13.43 -2.20
CA PRO A 112 2.78 -14.70 -2.40
C PRO A 112 1.71 -14.61 -3.50
N SER A 113 1.30 -13.41 -3.87
CA SER A 113 0.30 -13.13 -4.90
C SER A 113 0.59 -11.76 -5.49
N TYR A 114 1.56 -11.71 -6.41
CA TYR A 114 1.92 -10.48 -7.13
C TYR A 114 0.86 -10.11 -8.15
N GLU A 115 0.30 -11.11 -8.81
CA GLU A 115 -0.77 -11.00 -9.79
C GLU A 115 -2.00 -11.77 -9.31
N GLU A 116 -3.18 -11.28 -9.62
CA GLU A 116 -4.46 -11.95 -9.36
C GLU A 116 -5.38 -11.81 -10.56
N GLU A 117 -5.98 -12.93 -10.96
CA GLU A 117 -7.03 -12.98 -11.96
C GLU A 117 -8.40 -13.14 -11.28
N LYS A 118 -9.38 -12.39 -11.77
CA LYS A 118 -10.76 -12.46 -11.31
C LYS A 118 -11.70 -12.59 -12.51
N GLU A 119 -12.55 -13.59 -12.48
CA GLU A 119 -13.59 -13.78 -13.47
C GLU A 119 -14.91 -13.16 -13.01
N ILE A 120 -15.55 -12.41 -13.90
CA ILE A 120 -16.82 -11.72 -13.65
C ILE A 120 -17.72 -11.98 -14.87
N THR A 121 -18.94 -12.48 -14.67
CA THR A 121 -19.87 -12.59 -15.79
C THR A 121 -20.24 -11.21 -16.34
N LEU A 122 -20.49 -11.11 -17.63
CA LEU A 122 -20.94 -9.84 -18.23
C LEU A 122 -22.23 -9.32 -17.60
N GLN A 123 -23.12 -10.24 -17.23
CA GLN A 123 -24.32 -9.89 -16.47
C GLN A 123 -23.95 -9.19 -15.15
N LYS A 124 -23.04 -9.78 -14.37
CA LYS A 124 -22.60 -9.19 -13.09
C LYS A 124 -21.89 -7.86 -13.27
N TRP A 125 -21.08 -7.73 -14.33
CA TRP A 125 -20.49 -6.46 -14.73
C TRP A 125 -21.55 -5.39 -14.95
N ASN A 126 -22.56 -5.69 -15.78
CA ASN A 126 -23.66 -4.79 -16.08
C ASN A 126 -24.48 -4.40 -14.84
N GLU A 127 -24.74 -5.34 -13.94
CA GLU A 127 -25.40 -5.06 -12.66
C GLU A 127 -24.59 -4.09 -11.80
N VAL A 128 -23.26 -4.31 -11.68
CA VAL A 128 -22.38 -3.50 -10.83
C VAL A 128 -22.27 -2.06 -11.35
N PHE A 129 -22.20 -1.88 -12.67
CA PHE A 129 -21.98 -0.57 -13.28
C PHE A 129 -23.26 0.09 -13.80
N GLY A 130 -24.41 -0.58 -13.73
CA GLY A 130 -25.68 -0.09 -14.28
C GLY A 130 -25.62 0.09 -15.80
N THR A 131 -24.97 -0.82 -16.50
CA THR A 131 -24.74 -0.77 -17.94
C THR A 131 -25.46 -1.92 -18.67
N GLU A 132 -25.59 -1.81 -19.99
CA GLU A 132 -26.09 -2.87 -20.86
C GLU A 132 -25.04 -3.24 -21.91
N TRP A 133 -23.82 -3.50 -21.43
CA TRP A 133 -22.72 -3.82 -22.32
C TRP A 133 -22.86 -5.20 -22.95
N ASN A 134 -22.34 -5.29 -24.16
CA ASN A 134 -22.16 -6.52 -24.92
C ASN A 134 -20.71 -6.62 -25.43
N ALA A 135 -20.40 -7.61 -26.25
CA ALA A 135 -19.06 -7.82 -26.79
C ALA A 135 -18.52 -6.59 -27.54
N GLU A 136 -19.35 -5.91 -28.34
CA GLU A 136 -18.91 -4.74 -29.11
C GLU A 136 -18.65 -3.54 -28.19
N THR A 137 -19.48 -3.33 -27.17
CA THR A 137 -19.26 -2.28 -26.18
C THR A 137 -17.95 -2.51 -25.41
N PHE A 138 -17.66 -3.78 -25.06
CA PHE A 138 -16.43 -4.13 -24.36
C PHE A 138 -15.17 -3.85 -25.19
N LYS A 139 -15.23 -3.96 -26.52
CA LYS A 139 -14.11 -3.59 -27.41
C LYS A 139 -13.81 -2.09 -27.37
N SER A 140 -14.75 -1.25 -26.98
CA SER A 140 -14.57 0.20 -26.86
C SER A 140 -13.96 0.63 -25.51
N LEU A 141 -13.74 -0.32 -24.59
CA LEU A 141 -13.18 -0.04 -23.28
C LEU A 141 -11.80 0.57 -23.36
N GLN A 142 -11.63 1.72 -22.71
CA GLN A 142 -10.37 2.42 -22.60
C GLN A 142 -9.96 2.54 -21.14
N LEU A 143 -8.77 2.07 -20.82
CA LEU A 143 -8.12 2.23 -19.53
C LEU A 143 -7.11 3.37 -19.63
N VAL A 144 -7.46 4.54 -19.09
CA VAL A 144 -6.55 5.69 -19.03
C VAL A 144 -5.63 5.52 -17.83
N ARG A 145 -4.35 5.29 -18.08
CA ARG A 145 -3.33 5.04 -17.06
C ARG A 145 -2.49 6.29 -16.80
N ASN A 146 -1.97 6.40 -15.57
CA ASN A 146 -0.97 7.38 -15.22
C ASN A 146 0.46 6.87 -15.47
N SER A 147 1.46 7.68 -15.10
CA SER A 147 2.89 7.37 -15.28
C SER A 147 3.39 6.15 -14.47
N THR A 148 2.62 5.71 -13.47
CA THR A 148 2.94 4.54 -12.64
C THR A 148 2.25 3.24 -13.14
N GLY A 149 1.56 3.30 -14.30
CA GLY A 149 0.83 2.18 -14.89
C GLY A 149 -0.59 1.99 -14.34
N ARG A 150 -0.98 2.72 -13.29
CA ARG A 150 -2.28 2.55 -12.63
C ARG A 150 -3.40 3.24 -13.39
N VAL A 151 -4.56 2.60 -13.41
CA VAL A 151 -5.78 3.12 -14.07
C VAL A 151 -6.33 4.29 -13.27
N GLN A 152 -6.36 5.46 -13.91
CA GLN A 152 -6.97 6.68 -13.38
C GLN A 152 -8.43 6.78 -13.77
N LYS A 153 -8.76 6.40 -15.01
CA LYS A 153 -10.13 6.42 -15.54
C LYS A 153 -10.40 5.20 -16.40
N VAL A 154 -11.64 4.76 -16.36
CA VAL A 154 -12.22 3.77 -17.26
C VAL A 154 -13.26 4.47 -18.08
N LYS A 155 -13.21 4.33 -19.42
CA LYS A 155 -14.16 4.92 -20.36
C LYS A 155 -14.67 3.87 -21.33
N ALA A 156 -15.97 3.81 -21.48
CA ALA A 156 -16.66 3.07 -22.53
C ALA A 156 -18.07 3.65 -22.69
N SER A 157 -18.82 3.13 -23.63
CA SER A 157 -20.21 3.57 -23.90
C SER A 157 -21.05 3.62 -22.61
N GLY A 158 -21.48 4.81 -22.21
CA GLY A 158 -22.32 5.05 -21.03
C GLY A 158 -21.60 4.97 -19.68
N LEU A 159 -20.28 4.70 -19.64
CA LEU A 159 -19.49 4.66 -18.41
C LEU A 159 -18.28 5.59 -18.50
N GLU A 160 -18.15 6.49 -17.53
CA GLU A 160 -16.87 7.12 -17.18
C GLU A 160 -16.72 7.04 -15.66
N ALA A 161 -15.70 6.31 -15.19
CA ALA A 161 -15.46 6.10 -13.77
C ALA A 161 -13.97 6.16 -13.43
N GLY A 162 -13.66 6.59 -12.21
CA GLY A 162 -12.29 6.57 -11.70
C GLY A 162 -11.80 5.15 -11.40
N GLY A 163 -10.53 4.86 -11.65
CA GLY A 163 -9.94 3.54 -11.40
C GLY A 163 -10.11 3.08 -9.95
N ARG A 164 -10.04 3.99 -8.97
CA ARG A 164 -10.30 3.68 -7.55
C ARG A 164 -11.75 3.23 -7.29
N ALA A 165 -12.71 3.85 -7.96
CA ALA A 165 -14.11 3.45 -7.86
C ALA A 165 -14.32 2.05 -8.45
N ILE A 166 -13.75 1.78 -9.62
CA ILE A 166 -13.76 0.46 -10.24
C ILE A 166 -13.14 -0.59 -9.34
N ARG A 167 -11.94 -0.29 -8.79
CA ARG A 167 -11.28 -1.16 -7.81
C ARG A 167 -12.19 -1.51 -6.64
N ALA A 168 -12.86 -0.52 -6.05
CA ALA A 168 -13.75 -0.72 -4.90
C ALA A 168 -14.98 -1.55 -5.28
N LEU A 169 -15.63 -1.23 -6.37
CA LEU A 169 -16.87 -1.89 -6.83
C LEU A 169 -16.61 -3.36 -7.21
N LEU A 170 -15.51 -3.64 -7.87
CA LEU A 170 -15.14 -5.01 -8.27
C LEU A 170 -14.34 -5.75 -7.19
N GLY A 171 -13.96 -5.10 -6.09
CA GLY A 171 -13.13 -5.69 -5.04
C GLY A 171 -11.75 -6.13 -5.56
N LEU A 172 -11.12 -5.29 -6.41
CA LEU A 172 -9.78 -5.57 -6.95
C LEU A 172 -8.70 -5.23 -5.93
N ARG A 173 -7.57 -5.89 -6.05
CA ARG A 173 -6.44 -5.72 -5.11
C ARG A 173 -5.75 -4.38 -5.26
N SER A 174 -5.60 -3.89 -6.49
CA SER A 174 -4.98 -2.59 -6.79
C SER A 174 -5.72 -1.83 -7.89
N THR A 175 -5.26 -0.64 -8.23
CA THR A 175 -5.71 0.13 -9.39
C THR A 175 -4.89 -0.14 -10.65
N ASP A 176 -3.89 -1.02 -10.60
CA ASP A 176 -3.25 -1.54 -11.79
C ASP A 176 -3.95 -2.83 -12.23
N PHE A 177 -4.89 -2.68 -13.13
CA PHE A 177 -5.67 -3.80 -13.66
C PHE A 177 -5.87 -3.68 -15.16
N ASP A 178 -6.01 -4.82 -15.80
CA ASP A 178 -6.50 -4.99 -17.17
C ASP A 178 -7.79 -5.79 -17.17
N SER A 179 -8.55 -5.68 -18.25
CA SER A 179 -9.76 -6.47 -18.42
C SER A 179 -9.92 -6.92 -19.87
N ALA A 180 -10.24 -8.19 -20.04
CA ALA A 180 -10.52 -8.81 -21.32
C ALA A 180 -11.88 -9.50 -21.29
N PHE A 181 -12.67 -9.36 -22.34
CA PHE A 181 -13.95 -10.05 -22.48
C PHE A 181 -13.82 -11.26 -23.39
N ASN A 182 -14.14 -12.43 -22.86
CA ASN A 182 -14.20 -13.67 -23.63
C ASN A 182 -15.62 -13.86 -24.16
N VAL A 183 -15.79 -13.62 -25.45
CA VAL A 183 -17.10 -13.72 -26.14
C VAL A 183 -17.67 -15.14 -26.15
N THR A 184 -16.83 -16.17 -26.03
CA THR A 184 -17.27 -17.56 -26.11
C THR A 184 -18.05 -17.98 -24.86
N ASN A 185 -17.61 -17.53 -23.70
CA ASN A 185 -18.22 -17.91 -22.39
C ASN A 185 -18.90 -16.75 -21.65
N GLY A 186 -18.86 -15.53 -22.20
CA GLY A 186 -19.48 -14.34 -21.56
C GLY A 186 -18.79 -13.87 -20.29
N ILE A 187 -17.51 -14.20 -20.13
CA ILE A 187 -16.72 -13.86 -18.94
C ILE A 187 -15.83 -12.64 -19.22
N VAL A 188 -15.84 -11.68 -18.29
CA VAL A 188 -14.85 -10.62 -18.18
C VAL A 188 -13.75 -11.10 -17.25
N GLN A 189 -12.56 -11.30 -17.80
CA GLN A 189 -11.37 -11.61 -17.01
C GLN A 189 -10.69 -10.30 -16.62
N VAL A 190 -10.48 -10.08 -15.34
CA VAL A 190 -9.79 -8.90 -14.80
C VAL A 190 -8.51 -9.36 -14.15
N THR A 191 -7.37 -8.93 -14.69
CA THR A 191 -6.04 -9.19 -14.14
C THR A 191 -5.58 -7.98 -13.34
N THR A 192 -5.09 -8.17 -12.12
CA THR A 192 -4.66 -7.10 -11.23
C THR A 192 -3.21 -7.35 -10.79
N LEU A 193 -2.34 -6.32 -10.91
CA LEU A 193 -0.97 -6.36 -10.41
C LEU A 193 -0.86 -5.61 -9.07
N GLY A 194 -0.15 -6.23 -8.11
CA GLY A 194 0.08 -5.67 -6.79
C GLY A 194 -1.13 -5.71 -5.86
N TYR A 195 -0.96 -5.15 -4.65
CA TYR A 195 -2.01 -5.11 -3.63
C TYR A 195 -1.89 -3.89 -2.73
N GLY A 196 -2.90 -3.06 -2.72
CA GLY A 196 -3.00 -1.86 -1.88
C GLY A 196 -3.18 -0.58 -2.69
N HIS A 197 -2.98 0.55 -2.02
CA HIS A 197 -3.15 1.89 -2.62
C HIS A 197 -1.93 2.37 -3.42
N GLY A 198 -0.78 1.75 -3.23
CA GLY A 198 0.45 2.04 -3.96
C GLY A 198 1.32 3.16 -3.40
N VAL A 199 0.85 3.99 -2.47
CA VAL A 199 1.56 5.19 -1.99
C VAL A 199 2.50 4.86 -0.81
N GLY A 200 3.72 5.39 -0.85
CA GLY A 200 4.74 5.19 0.18
C GLY A 200 5.41 3.81 0.12
N MET A 201 5.66 3.17 1.25
CA MET A 201 6.45 1.95 1.30
C MET A 201 5.65 0.69 0.92
N SER A 202 6.14 -0.06 -0.09
CA SER A 202 5.68 -1.43 -0.33
C SER A 202 6.29 -2.38 0.70
N GLN A 203 5.47 -3.20 1.35
CA GLN A 203 5.93 -4.18 2.36
C GLN A 203 6.77 -5.29 1.71
N TYR A 204 6.31 -5.84 0.57
CA TYR A 204 7.07 -6.84 -0.16
C TYR A 204 8.24 -6.25 -0.94
N GLY A 205 8.17 -4.99 -1.38
CA GLY A 205 9.32 -4.28 -1.93
C GLY A 205 10.41 -4.04 -0.88
N ALA A 206 10.02 -3.67 0.35
CA ALA A 206 10.96 -3.59 1.47
C ALA A 206 11.61 -4.96 1.79
N GLU A 207 10.87 -6.06 1.61
CA GLU A 207 11.41 -7.41 1.76
C GLU A 207 12.38 -7.77 0.62
N ALA A 208 12.04 -7.46 -0.62
CA ALA A 208 12.92 -7.67 -1.77
C ALA A 208 14.26 -6.93 -1.57
N PHE A 209 14.23 -5.64 -1.24
CA PHE A 209 15.44 -4.87 -0.96
C PHE A 209 16.23 -5.40 0.25
N ALA A 210 15.54 -5.86 1.31
CA ALA A 210 16.22 -6.45 2.46
C ALA A 210 16.94 -7.75 2.10
N ASN A 211 16.40 -8.56 1.20
CA ASN A 211 17.04 -9.77 0.67
C ASN A 211 18.27 -9.44 -0.18
N GLU A 212 18.32 -8.24 -0.77
CA GLU A 212 19.49 -7.68 -1.45
C GLU A 212 20.51 -7.03 -0.48
N GLY A 213 20.27 -7.10 0.84
CA GLY A 213 21.16 -6.59 1.86
C GLY A 213 20.97 -5.12 2.23
N TRP A 214 19.87 -4.47 1.81
CA TRP A 214 19.60 -3.09 2.20
C TRP A 214 19.28 -2.98 3.69
N THR A 215 19.80 -1.93 4.32
CA THR A 215 19.45 -1.58 5.70
C THR A 215 18.03 -1.03 5.80
N ALA A 216 17.46 -1.04 7.00
CA ALA A 216 16.14 -0.46 7.22
C ALA A 216 16.10 1.04 6.91
N GLU A 217 17.17 1.76 7.23
CA GLU A 217 17.32 3.18 6.93
C GLU A 217 17.33 3.43 5.42
N LYS A 218 18.13 2.68 4.66
CA LYS A 218 18.16 2.79 3.19
C LYS A 218 16.80 2.52 2.57
N ILE A 219 16.05 1.53 3.06
CA ILE A 219 14.69 1.22 2.61
C ILE A 219 13.74 2.39 2.89
N ILE A 220 13.77 2.96 4.10
CA ILE A 220 12.96 4.11 4.48
C ILE A 220 13.23 5.31 3.57
N GLN A 221 14.50 5.67 3.39
CA GLN A 221 14.91 6.82 2.58
C GLN A 221 14.60 6.64 1.09
N HIS A 222 14.55 5.39 0.62
CA HIS A 222 14.11 5.08 -0.74
C HIS A 222 12.62 5.36 -0.95
N TYR A 223 11.77 4.84 -0.05
CA TYR A 223 10.31 4.97 -0.19
C TYR A 223 9.76 6.33 0.25
N TYR A 224 10.45 7.01 1.16
CA TYR A 224 10.07 8.33 1.65
C TYR A 224 11.21 9.30 1.36
N THR A 225 11.16 9.90 0.20
CA THR A 225 12.23 10.75 -0.35
C THR A 225 12.51 11.95 0.54
N GLY A 226 13.78 12.25 0.77
CA GLY A 226 14.20 13.42 1.56
C GLY A 226 13.89 13.33 3.06
N THR A 227 13.67 12.12 3.58
CA THR A 227 13.40 11.92 5.00
C THR A 227 14.64 11.55 5.80
N THR A 228 14.55 11.77 7.10
CA THR A 228 15.54 11.36 8.10
C THR A 228 14.91 10.50 9.18
N ILE A 229 15.70 9.63 9.81
CA ILE A 229 15.28 8.87 10.99
C ILE A 229 15.88 9.53 12.22
N LYS A 230 15.03 9.87 13.19
CA LYS A 230 15.47 10.38 14.50
C LYS A 230 14.84 9.57 15.62
N ASN A 231 15.55 9.49 16.75
CA ASN A 231 15.02 8.83 17.93
C ASN A 231 14.36 9.87 18.85
N LEU A 232 13.07 9.67 19.17
CA LEU A 232 12.30 10.61 20.01
C LEU A 232 12.90 10.85 21.39
N MET A 233 13.52 9.83 22.00
CA MET A 233 14.17 10.00 23.31
C MET A 233 15.35 10.96 23.26
N ASN A 234 16.02 11.07 22.11
CA ASN A 234 17.11 12.03 21.93
C ASN A 234 16.60 13.45 21.67
N LEU A 235 15.46 13.58 20.96
CA LEU A 235 14.83 14.88 20.71
C LEU A 235 14.34 15.56 22.00
N GLU A 236 13.75 14.81 22.92
CA GLU A 236 13.37 15.34 24.23
C GLU A 236 14.59 15.83 25.05
N ASN A 237 15.72 15.11 24.94
CA ASN A 237 16.96 15.51 25.61
C ASN A 237 17.63 16.73 24.98
N GLU A 238 17.45 17.00 23.70
CA GLU A 238 17.96 18.20 23.02
C GLU A 238 17.10 19.44 23.36
N CYS A 239 15.77 19.29 23.45
CA CYS A 239 14.88 20.36 23.90
C CYS A 239 15.11 20.78 25.37
N LEU A 240 15.55 19.85 26.22
CA LEU A 240 15.89 20.14 27.63
C LEU A 240 17.28 20.79 27.80
N LYS A 241 18.12 20.84 26.77
CA LYS A 241 19.46 21.43 26.77
C LYS A 241 19.54 22.79 26.08
N SER A 242 18.43 23.29 25.53
CA SER A 242 18.37 24.64 24.98
C SER A 242 18.16 25.62 26.13
N PRO A 243 19.01 26.65 26.28
CA PRO A 243 19.00 27.58 27.43
C PRO A 243 17.75 28.47 27.47
#